data_0e6fdd93fde35181a8a5035a52ca94c8
#
_entry.id   0e6fdd93fde35181a8a5035a52ca94c8
#
_cell.length_a   1.000
_cell.length_b   1.000
_cell.length_c   1.000
_cell.angle_alpha   90.00
_cell.angle_beta   90.00
_cell.angle_gamma   90.00
#
_symmetry.space_group_name_H-M   'P 1'
#
loop_
_entity.id
_entity.type
_entity.pdbx_description
1 polymer ?
#
loop_
_entity_poly.entity_id
_entity_poly.type
_entity_poly.pdbx_seq_one_letter_code
_entity_poly.pdbx_strand_id
1 'polypeptide(L)'
;YNVSIYTRQKAEEVLNGNILSSPSMFHSALQCDRKLGLNFWDKICPENKTVTYTLSKATKPEITLYWQGKTSQSYQAIDQRLKFSYWMEEFTRLGGQLIVQTVVIKDLNCITEQQDLTIVTGGKGEISQLFPIDESRSIFNKAQRVLCCLYVKDVEPRADSQGVRANVIPGVGEYFITPGLTITGPCEMMLFEGLPGSAFDCWKDILRPDQR
;
A
#
# COMPACT_ATOMS: atom_id res chain seq x y z
N TYR A 1 3.09 -29.18 0.52
CA TYR A 1 3.45 -28.70 -0.83
C TYR A 1 4.85 -28.12 -0.81
N ASN A 2 5.63 -28.33 -1.88
CA ASN A 2 6.87 -27.60 -2.11
C ASN A 2 6.50 -26.29 -2.79
N VAL A 3 6.81 -25.16 -2.16
CA VAL A 3 6.45 -23.83 -2.66
C VAL A 3 7.71 -23.00 -2.86
N SER A 4 7.85 -22.40 -4.05
CA SER A 4 8.91 -21.45 -4.37
C SER A 4 8.34 -20.09 -4.67
N ILE A 5 8.94 -19.04 -4.11
CA ILE A 5 8.64 -17.63 -4.43
C ILE A 5 9.85 -17.02 -5.11
N TYR A 6 9.63 -16.49 -6.32
CA TYR A 6 10.62 -15.69 -7.04
C TYR A 6 10.38 -14.20 -6.76
N THR A 7 11.41 -13.51 -6.34
CA THR A 7 11.36 -12.07 -6.01
C THR A 7 12.65 -11.38 -6.44
N ARG A 8 12.58 -10.09 -6.72
CA ARG A 8 13.75 -9.28 -7.08
C ARG A 8 14.60 -8.84 -5.89
N GLN A 9 14.05 -8.89 -4.70
CA GLN A 9 14.64 -8.31 -3.48
C GLN A 9 14.66 -9.31 -2.36
N LYS A 10 15.69 -9.25 -1.52
CA LYS A 10 15.76 -9.94 -0.22
C LYS A 10 14.82 -9.25 0.78
N ALA A 11 14.47 -9.94 1.86
CA ALA A 11 13.64 -9.39 2.94
C ALA A 11 14.21 -8.08 3.51
N GLU A 12 15.52 -8.03 3.74
CA GLU A 12 16.22 -6.83 4.22
C GLU A 12 16.14 -5.66 3.22
N GLU A 13 16.25 -5.93 1.92
CA GLU A 13 16.13 -4.91 0.88
C GLU A 13 14.70 -4.37 0.77
N VAL A 14 13.68 -5.21 1.01
CA VAL A 14 12.28 -4.79 1.12
C VAL A 14 12.09 -3.90 2.33
N LEU A 15 12.62 -4.31 3.50
CA LEU A 15 12.49 -3.57 4.75
C LEU A 15 13.08 -2.15 4.65
N ASN A 16 14.27 -2.04 4.05
CA ASN A 16 15.00 -0.79 3.89
C ASN A 16 14.65 -0.03 2.59
N GLY A 17 13.71 -0.54 1.82
CA GLY A 17 13.29 0.04 0.55
C GLY A 17 12.35 1.24 0.69
N ASN A 18 11.77 1.62 -0.44
CA ASN A 18 10.81 2.72 -0.49
C ASN A 18 9.44 2.31 0.06
N ILE A 19 8.68 3.29 0.55
CA ILE A 19 7.26 3.13 0.87
C ILE A 19 6.53 2.64 -0.40
N LEU A 20 5.76 1.56 -0.28
CA LEU A 20 5.17 0.86 -1.43
C LEU A 20 3.77 1.36 -1.74
N SER A 21 2.93 1.57 -0.72
CA SER A 21 1.56 2.06 -0.90
C SER A 21 0.90 2.41 0.44
N SER A 22 -0.34 2.89 0.40
CA SER A 22 -1.20 2.98 1.58
C SER A 22 -1.57 1.58 2.08
N PRO A 23 -1.28 1.25 3.34
CA PRO A 23 -1.36 -0.11 3.86
C PRO A 23 -2.64 -0.40 4.65
N SER A 24 -3.68 0.42 4.53
CA SER A 24 -4.92 0.23 5.31
C SER A 24 -5.63 -1.06 4.94
N MET A 25 -5.82 -1.93 5.93
CA MET A 25 -6.55 -3.19 5.79
C MET A 25 -7.77 -3.18 6.70
N PHE A 26 -8.96 -3.09 6.10
CA PHE A 26 -10.22 -3.21 6.82
C PHE A 26 -10.43 -4.64 7.32
N HIS A 27 -11.35 -4.78 8.28
CA HIS A 27 -11.55 -6.02 9.03
C HIS A 27 -11.64 -7.28 8.18
N SER A 28 -12.41 -7.28 7.10
CA SER A 28 -12.59 -8.45 6.23
C SER A 28 -11.29 -8.96 5.61
N ALA A 29 -10.44 -8.04 5.13
CA ALA A 29 -9.13 -8.39 4.57
C ALA A 29 -8.16 -8.82 5.69
N LEU A 30 -8.16 -8.10 6.82
CA LEU A 30 -7.29 -8.40 7.97
C LEU A 30 -7.60 -9.78 8.59
N GLN A 31 -8.86 -10.22 8.51
CA GLN A 31 -9.23 -11.58 8.97
C GLN A 31 -8.57 -12.70 8.17
N CYS A 32 -8.22 -12.48 6.91
CA CYS A 32 -7.47 -13.47 6.13
C CYS A 32 -6.08 -13.68 6.74
N ASP A 33 -5.37 -12.61 7.05
CA ASP A 33 -4.05 -12.67 7.68
C ASP A 33 -4.14 -13.33 9.08
N ARG A 34 -5.14 -12.96 9.87
CA ARG A 34 -5.37 -13.53 11.22
C ARG A 34 -5.66 -15.03 11.18
N LYS A 35 -6.54 -15.47 10.28
CA LYS A 35 -6.88 -16.90 10.12
C LYS A 35 -5.68 -17.75 9.71
N LEU A 36 -4.76 -17.17 8.96
CA LEU A 36 -3.53 -17.82 8.54
C LEU A 36 -2.40 -17.69 9.57
N GLY A 37 -2.61 -17.00 10.69
CA GLY A 37 -1.58 -16.72 11.68
C GLY A 37 -0.49 -15.76 11.19
N LEU A 38 -0.78 -14.94 10.18
CA LEU A 38 0.16 -14.03 9.52
C LEU A 38 0.05 -12.58 9.98
N ASN A 39 -0.85 -12.26 10.93
CA ASN A 39 -0.90 -10.94 11.55
C ASN A 39 -0.17 -10.92 12.89
N PHE A 40 1.04 -10.42 12.91
CA PHE A 40 1.92 -10.37 14.09
C PHE A 40 1.84 -9.03 14.84
N TRP A 41 1.03 -8.09 14.38
CA TRP A 41 1.03 -6.69 14.84
C TRP A 41 -0.21 -6.27 15.61
N ASP A 42 -1.12 -7.19 15.94
CA ASP A 42 -2.38 -6.87 16.63
C ASP A 42 -2.17 -6.12 17.96
N LYS A 43 -1.05 -6.37 18.65
CA LYS A 43 -0.77 -5.76 19.95
C LYS A 43 -0.08 -4.40 19.89
N ILE A 44 0.54 -4.06 18.76
CA ILE A 44 1.42 -2.90 18.65
C ILE A 44 0.98 -1.90 17.57
N CYS A 45 0.19 -2.35 16.60
CA CYS A 45 -0.38 -1.47 15.58
C CYS A 45 -1.56 -0.68 16.15
N PRO A 46 -1.62 0.64 15.95
CA PRO A 46 -2.79 1.42 16.32
C PRO A 46 -4.07 0.85 15.74
N GLU A 47 -5.09 0.72 16.58
CA GLU A 47 -6.42 0.33 16.13
C GLU A 47 -7.16 1.51 15.53
N ASN A 48 -7.67 1.34 14.32
CA ASN A 48 -8.53 2.30 13.66
C ASN A 48 -10.00 1.84 13.79
N LYS A 49 -10.87 2.76 14.21
CA LYS A 49 -12.30 2.45 14.51
C LYS A 49 -13.28 3.41 13.83
N THR A 50 -12.75 4.44 13.16
CA THR A 50 -13.59 5.46 12.52
C THR A 50 -13.14 5.69 11.08
N VAL A 51 -14.09 6.17 10.29
CA VAL A 51 -13.84 6.75 8.96
C VAL A 51 -14.41 8.16 8.99
N THR A 52 -13.61 9.14 8.64
CA THR A 52 -14.02 10.54 8.52
C THR A 52 -13.89 10.97 7.07
N TYR A 53 -14.90 11.64 6.58
CA TYR A 53 -14.92 12.22 5.23
C TYR A 53 -15.14 13.73 5.32
N THR A 54 -14.28 14.48 4.68
CA THR A 54 -14.34 15.95 4.61
C THR A 54 -14.32 16.39 3.16
N LEU A 55 -15.27 17.20 2.76
CA LEU A 55 -15.28 17.88 1.46
C LEU A 55 -15.03 19.37 1.68
N SER A 56 -14.02 19.92 1.04
CA SER A 56 -13.62 21.32 1.16
C SER A 56 -13.71 22.02 -0.18
N LYS A 57 -13.84 23.36 -0.17
CA LYS A 57 -13.72 24.16 -1.39
C LYS A 57 -12.25 24.32 -1.80
N ALA A 58 -11.99 24.30 -3.11
CA ALA A 58 -10.64 24.48 -3.65
C ALA A 58 -10.05 25.88 -3.40
N THR A 59 -10.90 26.89 -3.35
CA THR A 59 -10.49 28.31 -3.31
C THR A 59 -10.52 28.94 -1.93
N LYS A 60 -11.07 28.25 -0.93
CA LYS A 60 -11.20 28.75 0.45
C LYS A 60 -11.09 27.57 1.42
N PRO A 61 -10.51 27.76 2.62
CA PRO A 61 -10.47 26.73 3.65
C PRO A 61 -11.85 26.54 4.32
N GLU A 62 -12.86 26.25 3.51
CA GLU A 62 -14.25 26.09 3.93
C GLU A 62 -14.67 24.65 3.72
N ILE A 63 -15.10 24.00 4.80
CA ILE A 63 -15.65 22.64 4.79
C ILE A 63 -17.12 22.74 4.38
N THR A 64 -17.48 22.06 3.29
CA THR A 64 -18.87 22.01 2.78
C THR A 64 -19.61 20.76 3.23
N LEU A 65 -18.86 19.69 3.55
CA LEU A 65 -19.40 18.47 4.12
C LEU A 65 -18.41 17.89 5.10
N TYR A 66 -18.90 17.50 6.26
CA TYR A 66 -18.17 16.68 7.23
C TYR A 66 -19.05 15.51 7.64
N TRP A 67 -18.47 14.32 7.58
CA TRP A 67 -19.13 13.11 8.02
C TRP A 67 -18.13 12.22 8.77
N GLN A 68 -18.57 11.60 9.84
CA GLN A 68 -17.80 10.62 10.59
C GLN A 68 -18.67 9.42 10.94
N GLY A 69 -18.14 8.22 10.70
CA GLY A 69 -18.78 6.98 11.07
C GLY A 69 -17.83 6.08 11.84
N LYS A 70 -18.41 5.21 12.66
CA LYS A 70 -17.67 4.12 13.32
C LYS A 70 -17.75 2.87 12.46
N THR A 71 -16.63 2.14 12.36
CA THR A 71 -16.63 0.80 11.79
C THR A 71 -17.13 -0.21 12.80
N SER A 72 -17.82 -1.25 12.36
CA SER A 72 -18.30 -2.33 13.24
C SER A 72 -17.15 -3.12 13.90
N GLN A 73 -16.00 -3.15 13.23
CA GLN A 73 -14.78 -3.81 13.69
C GLN A 73 -13.58 -2.92 13.41
N SER A 74 -12.56 -3.03 14.27
CA SER A 74 -11.30 -2.31 14.06
C SER A 74 -10.57 -2.80 12.82
N TYR A 75 -9.77 -1.92 12.24
CA TYR A 75 -8.88 -2.19 11.12
C TYR A 75 -7.47 -1.64 11.42
N GLN A 76 -6.48 -1.99 10.61
CA GLN A 76 -5.09 -1.64 10.83
C GLN A 76 -4.46 -1.08 9.55
N ALA A 77 -3.41 -0.28 9.73
CA ALA A 77 -2.54 0.17 8.67
C ALA A 77 -1.09 -0.18 9.05
N ILE A 78 -0.50 -1.15 8.35
CA ILE A 78 0.83 -1.65 8.64
C ILE A 78 1.71 -1.43 7.40
N ASP A 79 2.85 -0.80 7.59
CA ASP A 79 3.84 -0.59 6.55
C ASP A 79 4.14 -1.91 5.81
N GLN A 80 3.91 -1.92 4.51
CA GLN A 80 4.12 -3.12 3.69
C GLN A 80 5.57 -3.59 3.69
N ARG A 81 6.53 -2.69 3.88
CA ARG A 81 7.95 -3.05 4.02
C ARG A 81 8.16 -3.92 5.25
N LEU A 82 7.58 -3.53 6.40
CA LEU A 82 7.60 -4.30 7.63
C LEU A 82 6.86 -5.63 7.46
N LYS A 83 5.69 -5.61 6.84
CA LYS A 83 4.82 -6.76 6.66
C LYS A 83 5.44 -7.81 5.73
N PHE A 84 5.88 -7.39 4.55
CA PHE A 84 6.38 -8.32 3.54
C PHE A 84 7.78 -8.84 3.86
N SER A 85 8.67 -8.03 4.44
CA SER A 85 9.98 -8.53 4.89
C SER A 85 9.81 -9.65 5.90
N TYR A 86 8.95 -9.45 6.91
CA TYR A 86 8.66 -10.45 7.93
C TYR A 86 8.01 -11.71 7.32
N TRP A 87 7.07 -11.58 6.41
CA TRP A 87 6.43 -12.72 5.76
C TRP A 87 7.40 -13.51 4.87
N MET A 88 8.36 -12.86 4.23
CA MET A 88 9.42 -13.55 3.47
C MET A 88 10.32 -14.39 4.37
N GLU A 89 10.69 -13.86 5.54
CA GLU A 89 11.46 -14.61 6.55
C GLU A 89 10.65 -15.79 7.11
N GLU A 90 9.41 -15.56 7.46
CA GLU A 90 8.49 -16.59 7.98
C GLU A 90 8.23 -17.69 6.95
N PHE A 91 8.05 -17.33 5.68
CA PHE A 91 7.90 -18.27 4.58
C PHE A 91 9.11 -19.21 4.48
N THR A 92 10.32 -18.65 4.57
CA THR A 92 11.57 -19.43 4.56
C THR A 92 11.69 -20.31 5.82
N ARG A 93 11.34 -19.77 6.99
CA ARG A 93 11.32 -20.50 8.25
C ARG A 93 10.37 -21.72 8.22
N LEU A 94 9.26 -21.60 7.52
CA LEU A 94 8.28 -22.67 7.32
C LEU A 94 8.68 -23.69 6.24
N GLY A 95 9.87 -23.54 5.64
CA GLY A 95 10.40 -24.45 4.64
C GLY A 95 10.10 -24.09 3.19
N GLY A 96 9.52 -22.91 2.94
CA GLY A 96 9.35 -22.38 1.59
C GLY A 96 10.69 -21.94 0.98
N GLN A 97 10.81 -22.05 -0.33
CA GLN A 97 12.01 -21.67 -1.07
C GLN A 97 11.87 -20.24 -1.61
N LEU A 98 12.63 -19.31 -1.03
CA LEU A 98 12.70 -17.93 -1.52
C LEU A 98 13.88 -17.77 -2.48
N ILE A 99 13.59 -17.47 -3.76
CA ILE A 99 14.58 -17.34 -4.83
C ILE A 99 14.67 -15.86 -5.22
N VAL A 100 15.81 -15.23 -4.91
CA VAL A 100 16.06 -13.84 -5.26
C VAL A 100 16.58 -13.76 -6.68
N GLN A 101 15.66 -13.52 -7.62
CA GLN A 101 15.93 -13.47 -9.05
C GLN A 101 14.92 -12.58 -9.75
N THR A 102 15.38 -11.71 -10.66
CA THR A 102 14.50 -11.04 -11.61
C THR A 102 14.10 -12.02 -12.70
N VAL A 103 12.86 -12.49 -12.65
CA VAL A 103 12.29 -13.39 -13.65
C VAL A 103 11.92 -12.59 -14.90
N VAL A 104 12.41 -13.03 -16.06
CA VAL A 104 12.05 -12.51 -17.38
C VAL A 104 11.26 -13.56 -18.18
N ILE A 105 10.69 -13.18 -19.32
CA ILE A 105 9.81 -14.08 -20.10
C ILE A 105 10.52 -15.41 -20.45
N LYS A 106 11.81 -15.37 -20.82
CA LYS A 106 12.55 -16.59 -21.14
C LYS A 106 12.72 -17.57 -19.97
N ASP A 107 12.73 -17.08 -18.72
CA ASP A 107 12.86 -17.90 -17.53
C ASP A 107 11.53 -18.56 -17.17
N LEU A 108 10.41 -17.91 -17.55
CA LEU A 108 9.06 -18.34 -17.16
C LEU A 108 8.72 -19.74 -17.70
N ASN A 109 9.13 -20.06 -18.93
CA ASN A 109 8.91 -21.37 -19.53
C ASN A 109 9.60 -22.47 -18.69
N CYS A 110 10.87 -22.28 -18.37
CA CYS A 110 11.63 -23.23 -17.54
C CYS A 110 11.02 -23.39 -16.15
N ILE A 111 10.54 -22.30 -15.54
CA ILE A 111 9.90 -22.32 -14.22
C ILE A 111 8.58 -23.09 -14.29
N THR A 112 7.75 -22.81 -15.29
CA THR A 112 6.43 -23.47 -15.42
C THR A 112 6.53 -24.96 -15.72
N GLU A 113 7.53 -25.38 -16.49
CA GLU A 113 7.77 -26.81 -16.78
C GLU A 113 8.17 -27.62 -15.55
N GLN A 114 8.70 -26.96 -14.52
CA GLN A 114 9.17 -27.61 -13.27
C GLN A 114 8.15 -27.58 -12.14
N GLN A 115 6.97 -26.97 -12.35
CA GLN A 115 5.97 -26.74 -11.32
C GLN A 115 4.59 -27.25 -11.77
N ASP A 116 3.85 -27.86 -10.83
CA ASP A 116 2.45 -28.25 -11.08
C ASP A 116 1.53 -27.03 -11.27
N LEU A 117 1.87 -25.90 -10.64
CA LEU A 117 1.12 -24.64 -10.75
C LEU A 117 2.08 -23.46 -10.61
N THR A 118 1.96 -22.50 -11.53
CA THR A 118 2.68 -21.24 -11.46
C THR A 118 1.69 -20.08 -11.40
N ILE A 119 1.83 -19.20 -10.38
CA ILE A 119 0.98 -18.03 -10.18
C ILE A 119 1.82 -16.77 -10.43
N VAL A 120 1.43 -15.98 -11.43
CA VAL A 120 2.07 -14.70 -11.76
C VAL A 120 1.36 -13.57 -11.02
N THR A 121 2.06 -12.93 -10.07
CA THR A 121 1.54 -11.80 -9.28
C THR A 121 2.25 -10.48 -9.59
N GLY A 122 3.12 -10.45 -10.60
CA GLY A 122 3.84 -9.25 -11.02
C GLY A 122 2.94 -8.28 -11.78
N GLY A 123 2.63 -7.13 -11.19
CA GLY A 123 1.83 -6.08 -11.83
C GLY A 123 2.61 -5.14 -12.77
N LYS A 124 3.94 -5.27 -12.81
CA LYS A 124 4.84 -4.41 -13.60
C LYS A 124 5.98 -5.23 -14.21
N GLY A 125 6.60 -4.69 -15.26
CA GLY A 125 7.77 -5.28 -15.92
C GLY A 125 7.41 -6.14 -17.12
N GLU A 126 8.40 -6.85 -17.65
CA GLU A 126 8.31 -7.60 -18.91
C GLU A 126 7.22 -8.67 -18.88
N ILE A 127 7.11 -9.44 -17.77
CA ILE A 127 6.12 -10.51 -17.65
C ILE A 127 4.67 -10.00 -17.72
N SER A 128 4.42 -8.77 -17.23
CA SER A 128 3.06 -8.19 -17.30
C SER A 128 2.60 -7.94 -18.74
N GLN A 129 3.51 -7.82 -19.70
CA GLN A 129 3.21 -7.64 -21.13
C GLN A 129 2.68 -8.91 -21.79
N LEU A 130 2.85 -10.08 -21.15
CA LEU A 130 2.21 -11.33 -21.60
C LEU A 130 0.68 -11.30 -21.44
N PHE A 131 0.16 -10.37 -20.67
CA PHE A 131 -1.26 -10.20 -20.40
C PHE A 131 -1.71 -8.86 -21.01
N PRO A 132 -2.17 -8.86 -22.29
CA PRO A 132 -2.57 -7.64 -22.96
C PRO A 132 -3.76 -6.98 -22.26
N ILE A 133 -3.79 -5.65 -22.31
CA ILE A 133 -4.91 -4.88 -21.78
C ILE A 133 -6.15 -5.17 -22.65
N ASP A 134 -7.26 -5.49 -22.01
CA ASP A 134 -8.56 -5.54 -22.69
C ASP A 134 -9.08 -4.10 -22.85
N GLU A 135 -8.80 -3.52 -24.01
CA GLU A 135 -9.18 -2.14 -24.32
C GLU A 135 -10.70 -1.92 -24.31
N SER A 136 -11.48 -2.98 -24.58
CA SER A 136 -12.95 -2.89 -24.56
C SER A 136 -13.50 -2.66 -23.14
N ARG A 137 -12.74 -3.04 -22.11
CA ARG A 137 -13.07 -2.87 -20.68
C ARG A 137 -12.27 -1.77 -20.02
N SER A 138 -11.30 -1.19 -20.71
CA SER A 138 -10.38 -0.16 -20.18
C SER A 138 -10.89 1.21 -20.60
N ILE A 139 -11.67 1.87 -19.75
CA ILE A 139 -12.26 3.18 -20.04
C ILE A 139 -11.24 4.35 -19.90
N PHE A 140 -10.08 4.11 -19.29
CA PHE A 140 -9.06 5.12 -19.10
C PHE A 140 -7.78 4.75 -19.88
N ASN A 141 -7.29 5.67 -20.68
CA ASN A 141 -6.05 5.52 -21.47
C ASN A 141 -4.85 6.25 -20.86
N LYS A 142 -5.03 6.90 -19.70
CA LYS A 142 -3.96 7.60 -18.98
C LYS A 142 -4.23 7.56 -17.47
N ALA A 143 -3.16 7.79 -16.69
CA ALA A 143 -3.26 7.87 -15.23
C ALA A 143 -4.28 8.95 -14.80
N GLN A 144 -5.15 8.59 -13.87
CA GLN A 144 -6.19 9.48 -13.34
C GLN A 144 -5.72 10.26 -12.10
N ARG A 145 -4.65 9.80 -11.45
CA ARG A 145 -4.09 10.40 -10.23
C ARG A 145 -2.57 10.38 -10.26
N VAL A 146 -1.98 11.39 -9.65
CA VAL A 146 -0.56 11.43 -9.24
C VAL A 146 -0.52 11.15 -7.76
N LEU A 147 0.30 10.18 -7.35
CA LEU A 147 0.31 9.67 -5.98
C LEU A 147 1.58 10.06 -5.25
N CYS A 148 1.44 10.47 -3.98
CA CYS A 148 2.54 10.59 -3.04
C CYS A 148 2.12 9.97 -1.70
N CYS A 149 2.98 9.11 -1.15
CA CYS A 149 2.75 8.50 0.15
C CYS A 149 3.88 8.86 1.12
N LEU A 150 3.52 9.35 2.30
CA LEU A 150 4.43 9.78 3.37
C LEU A 150 4.04 9.11 4.68
N TYR A 151 5.04 8.75 5.49
CA TYR A 151 4.84 8.31 6.88
C TYR A 151 5.48 9.32 7.80
N VAL A 152 4.68 9.92 8.68
CA VAL A 152 5.10 11.04 9.54
C VAL A 152 5.01 10.60 11.00
N LYS A 153 6.06 10.87 11.77
CA LYS A 153 6.13 10.60 13.21
C LYS A 153 5.93 11.88 14.00
N ASP A 154 5.68 11.71 15.29
CA ASP A 154 5.58 12.78 16.27
C ASP A 154 4.52 13.85 15.90
N VAL A 155 3.44 13.40 15.25
CA VAL A 155 2.28 14.24 14.99
C VAL A 155 1.42 14.27 16.25
N GLU A 156 1.02 15.48 16.68
CA GLU A 156 0.12 15.61 17.82
C GLU A 156 -1.19 14.87 17.58
N PRO A 157 -1.60 13.96 18.49
CA PRO A 157 -2.85 13.23 18.36
C PRO A 157 -4.04 14.20 18.36
N ARG A 158 -4.90 14.10 17.35
CA ARG A 158 -6.17 14.81 17.36
C ARG A 158 -7.25 13.94 18.05
N ALA A 159 -8.15 14.56 18.76
CA ALA A 159 -9.22 13.85 19.49
C ALA A 159 -10.12 13.00 18.57
N ASP A 160 -10.20 13.34 17.28
CA ASP A 160 -10.97 12.66 16.24
C ASP A 160 -10.17 11.63 15.42
N SER A 161 -8.90 11.35 15.77
CA SER A 161 -7.95 10.62 14.93
C SER A 161 -7.93 9.09 15.17
N GLN A 162 -9.05 8.48 15.52
CA GLN A 162 -9.11 7.02 15.70
C GLN A 162 -9.36 6.24 14.39
N GLY A 163 -8.94 6.76 13.25
CA GLY A 163 -9.14 6.09 11.98
C GLY A 163 -8.78 6.94 10.77
N VAL A 164 -9.12 6.43 9.59
CA VAL A 164 -8.83 7.12 8.34
C VAL A 164 -9.65 8.40 8.19
N ARG A 165 -8.97 9.45 7.80
CA ARG A 165 -9.54 10.76 7.47
C ARG A 165 -9.34 11.01 5.98
N ALA A 166 -10.43 10.91 5.22
CA ALA A 166 -10.47 11.20 3.80
C ALA A 166 -10.86 12.67 3.59
N ASN A 167 -10.03 13.42 2.88
CA ASN A 167 -10.23 14.84 2.61
C ASN A 167 -10.25 15.05 1.09
N VAL A 168 -11.36 15.51 0.57
CA VAL A 168 -11.56 15.74 -0.87
C VAL A 168 -11.61 17.22 -1.16
N ILE A 169 -10.84 17.65 -2.14
CA ILE A 169 -10.78 19.03 -2.61
C ILE A 169 -11.11 19.01 -4.11
N PRO A 170 -12.33 19.38 -4.51
CA PRO A 170 -12.75 19.35 -5.91
C PRO A 170 -11.81 20.15 -6.81
N GLY A 171 -11.41 19.54 -7.93
CA GLY A 171 -10.48 20.14 -8.89
C GLY A 171 -8.99 20.07 -8.48
N VAL A 172 -8.68 19.58 -7.28
CA VAL A 172 -7.30 19.42 -6.79
C VAL A 172 -6.95 17.94 -6.60
N GLY A 173 -7.77 17.20 -5.87
CA GLY A 173 -7.56 15.81 -5.54
C GLY A 173 -8.07 15.46 -4.16
N GLU A 174 -7.51 14.43 -3.62
CA GLU A 174 -7.85 13.91 -2.29
C GLU A 174 -6.59 13.56 -1.50
N TYR A 175 -6.70 13.58 -0.17
CA TYR A 175 -5.65 13.05 0.69
C TYR A 175 -6.24 12.30 1.88
N PHE A 176 -5.54 11.26 2.27
CA PHE A 176 -5.92 10.39 3.35
C PHE A 176 -4.86 10.44 4.45
N ILE A 177 -5.31 10.44 5.69
CA ILE A 177 -4.44 10.32 6.85
C ILE A 177 -4.94 9.16 7.69
N THR A 178 -4.05 8.23 8.05
CA THR A 178 -4.42 7.02 8.79
C THR A 178 -3.37 6.71 9.85
N PRO A 179 -3.74 6.59 11.13
CA PRO A 179 -2.84 6.05 12.14
C PRO A 179 -2.39 4.64 11.77
N GLY A 180 -1.10 4.37 11.85
CA GLY A 180 -0.54 3.09 11.46
C GLY A 180 0.79 2.78 12.12
N LEU A 181 1.39 1.67 11.71
CA LEU A 181 2.65 1.15 12.20
C LEU A 181 3.67 1.08 11.05
N THR A 182 4.80 1.77 11.21
CA THR A 182 5.93 1.67 10.30
C THR A 182 7.14 1.00 10.97
N ILE A 183 8.23 0.86 10.25
CA ILE A 183 9.48 0.22 10.73
C ILE A 183 10.08 0.88 11.98
N THR A 184 9.75 2.13 12.25
CA THR A 184 10.23 2.88 13.43
C THR A 184 9.16 3.08 14.52
N GLY A 185 8.03 2.37 14.43
CA GLY A 185 6.93 2.44 15.39
C GLY A 185 5.67 3.12 14.85
N PRO A 186 4.76 3.53 15.73
CA PRO A 186 3.53 4.22 15.35
C PRO A 186 3.80 5.50 14.55
N CYS A 187 2.94 5.79 13.57
CA CYS A 187 3.03 6.95 12.69
C CYS A 187 1.66 7.35 12.14
N GLU A 188 1.58 8.53 11.52
CA GLU A 188 0.49 8.91 10.63
C GLU A 188 0.92 8.63 9.19
N MET A 189 0.14 7.85 8.48
CA MET A 189 0.35 7.52 7.07
C MET A 189 -0.49 8.47 6.22
N MET A 190 0.15 9.24 5.36
CA MET A 190 -0.48 10.23 4.50
C MET A 190 -0.36 9.79 3.04
N LEU A 191 -1.50 9.69 2.36
CA LEU A 191 -1.56 9.42 0.93
C LEU A 191 -2.21 10.61 0.24
N PHE A 192 -1.52 11.19 -0.71
CA PHE A 192 -2.02 12.26 -1.59
C PHE A 192 -2.32 11.69 -2.97
N GLU A 193 -3.49 11.98 -3.49
CA GLU A 193 -3.98 11.55 -4.80
C GLU A 193 -4.37 12.78 -5.62
N GLY A 194 -3.38 13.40 -6.27
CA GLY A 194 -3.57 14.63 -7.04
C GLY A 194 -4.20 14.39 -8.40
N LEU A 195 -5.08 15.31 -8.83
CA LEU A 195 -5.46 15.37 -10.24
C LEU A 195 -4.27 15.85 -11.06
N PRO A 196 -3.96 15.25 -12.23
CA PRO A 196 -2.92 15.75 -13.11
C PRO A 196 -3.09 17.23 -13.45
N GLY A 197 -2.05 18.03 -13.26
CA GLY A 197 -2.05 19.49 -13.45
C GLY A 197 -2.63 20.31 -12.30
N SER A 198 -3.07 19.68 -11.20
CA SER A 198 -3.54 20.37 -10.01
C SER A 198 -2.40 20.73 -9.05
N ALA A 199 -2.74 21.44 -7.96
CA ALA A 199 -1.77 21.75 -6.90
C ALA A 199 -1.14 20.49 -6.25
N PHE A 200 -1.83 19.35 -6.27
CA PHE A 200 -1.29 18.08 -5.77
C PHE A 200 -0.44 17.32 -6.80
N ASP A 201 -0.30 17.81 -8.03
CA ASP A 201 0.64 17.26 -9.03
C ASP A 201 2.10 17.73 -8.81
N CYS A 202 2.37 18.49 -7.75
CA CYS A 202 3.71 18.97 -7.41
C CYS A 202 4.70 17.85 -7.01
N TRP A 203 4.19 16.68 -6.64
CA TRP A 203 5.01 15.59 -6.11
C TRP A 203 5.92 14.93 -7.14
N LYS A 204 5.58 14.97 -8.43
CA LYS A 204 6.38 14.37 -9.52
C LYS A 204 7.76 15.02 -9.67
N ASP A 205 7.86 16.31 -9.33
CA ASP A 205 9.06 17.12 -9.47
C ASP A 205 9.90 17.18 -8.19
N ILE A 206 9.41 16.53 -7.10
CA ILE A 206 10.14 16.48 -5.83
C ILE A 206 11.09 15.28 -5.85
N LEU A 207 12.37 15.58 -5.87
CA LEU A 207 13.42 14.59 -5.71
C LEU A 207 13.28 13.91 -4.34
N ARG A 208 13.56 12.61 -4.31
CA ARG A 208 13.62 11.87 -3.05
C ARG A 208 14.69 12.48 -2.14
N PRO A 209 14.55 12.34 -0.79
CA PRO A 209 15.53 12.90 0.15
C PRO A 209 16.96 12.44 -0.11
N ASP A 210 17.15 11.23 -0.62
CA ASP A 210 18.43 10.64 -1.02
C ASP A 210 19.01 11.20 -2.34
N GLN A 211 18.24 12.01 -3.04
CA GLN A 211 18.62 12.63 -4.31
C GLN A 211 18.82 14.16 -4.19
N ARG A 212 18.85 14.70 -2.96
CA ARG A 212 19.08 16.12 -2.65
C ARG A 212 20.53 16.41 -2.35
#